data_cb86b8c14f4b14582b6fc6297c9fb961
#
_entry.id   cb86b8c14f4b14582b6fc6297c9fb961
#
_cell.length_a   1.000
_cell.length_b   1.000
_cell.length_c   1.000
_cell.angle_alpha   90.00
_cell.angle_beta   90.00
_cell.angle_gamma   90.00
#
_symmetry.space_group_name_H-M   'P 1'
#
loop_
_entity.id
_entity.type
_entity.pdbx_description
1 polymer ?
#
loop_
_entity_poly.entity_id
_entity_poly.type
_entity_poly.pdbx_seq_one_letter_code
_entity_poly.pdbx_strand_id
1 'polypeptide(L)'
;HEDGPHRGAGPELGDYTGLPINAAARRKAESWDASILSMRERQCVPHVVTYAYRGPTSIRIWTEADPASGQIVAYHILGSYGRPRTIWMDGRPHPSKYAPHTWAGFSTGEWIGAALTVTTTHIKTGWIQRNGVPTSDQATMTEQFIRHGTRMLLVTTVNDPIYLVEPFVRTLRNA
;
A
#
# COMPACT_ATOMS: atom_id res chain seq x y z
N HIS A 1 14.69 -9.08 0.22
CA HIS A 1 15.27 -8.34 -0.91
C HIS A 1 14.47 -7.06 -1.05
N GLU A 2 15.05 -5.94 -0.62
CA GLU A 2 14.45 -4.65 -0.90
C GLU A 2 14.52 -4.42 -2.40
N ASP A 3 13.40 -4.21 -3.05
CA ASP A 3 13.37 -3.50 -4.31
C ASP A 3 13.90 -2.10 -4.04
N GLY A 4 15.20 -1.94 -4.11
CA GLY A 4 15.82 -0.64 -3.91
C GLY A 4 15.22 0.33 -4.91
N PRO A 5 14.89 1.55 -4.49
CA PRO A 5 14.19 2.53 -5.30
C PRO A 5 14.90 2.91 -6.60
N HIS A 6 16.14 2.53 -6.77
CA HIS A 6 16.98 2.95 -7.90
C HIS A 6 17.50 1.78 -8.74
N ARG A 7 16.97 0.58 -8.55
CA ARG A 7 17.63 -0.60 -9.04
C ARG A 7 16.73 -1.51 -9.84
N GLY A 8 16.73 -1.26 -11.11
CA GLY A 8 16.31 -2.25 -12.09
C GLY A 8 14.89 -2.75 -11.95
N ALA A 9 14.61 -3.83 -12.64
CA ALA A 9 13.29 -4.43 -12.87
C ALA A 9 12.78 -5.15 -11.67
N GLY A 10 12.91 -4.97 -10.47
CA GLY A 10 12.32 -5.72 -9.36
C GLY A 10 12.63 -7.22 -9.40
N PRO A 11 12.00 -8.05 -8.55
CA PRO A 11 12.24 -9.48 -8.55
C PRO A 11 11.84 -10.12 -9.89
N GLU A 12 12.62 -11.10 -10.29
CA GLU A 12 12.38 -11.91 -11.49
C GLU A 12 11.02 -12.61 -11.42
N LEU A 13 10.44 -12.91 -12.58
CA LEU A 13 9.27 -13.77 -12.66
C LEU A 13 9.64 -15.15 -12.09
N GLY A 14 8.78 -15.68 -11.21
CA GLY A 14 9.03 -16.93 -10.51
C GLY A 14 9.87 -16.82 -9.24
N ASP A 15 10.50 -15.69 -8.96
CA ASP A 15 11.16 -15.44 -7.67
C ASP A 15 10.16 -14.95 -6.63
N TYR A 16 9.73 -15.86 -5.78
CA TYR A 16 8.80 -15.59 -4.67
C TYR A 16 9.46 -15.78 -3.30
N THR A 17 10.78 -15.77 -3.26
CA THR A 17 11.55 -16.00 -2.04
C THR A 17 11.18 -14.97 -0.96
N GLY A 18 10.86 -15.48 0.23
CA GLY A 18 10.49 -14.63 1.38
C GLY A 18 9.07 -14.05 1.33
N LEU A 19 8.25 -14.45 0.35
CA LEU A 19 6.85 -14.05 0.30
C LEU A 19 5.95 -15.14 0.88
N PRO A 20 5.07 -14.83 1.83
CA PRO A 20 4.19 -15.80 2.48
C PRO A 20 2.96 -16.10 1.61
N ILE A 21 3.18 -16.47 0.35
CA ILE A 21 2.11 -16.73 -0.61
C ILE A 21 1.61 -18.16 -0.57
N ASN A 22 0.31 -18.34 -0.74
CA ASN A 22 -0.28 -19.68 -0.88
C ASN A 22 -0.26 -20.18 -2.34
N ALA A 23 -0.73 -21.40 -2.56
CA ALA A 23 -0.76 -22.02 -3.89
C ALA A 23 -1.63 -21.24 -4.90
N ALA A 24 -2.69 -20.56 -4.46
CA ALA A 24 -3.55 -19.77 -5.34
C ALA A 24 -2.81 -18.52 -5.83
N ALA A 25 -2.12 -17.82 -4.94
CA ALA A 25 -1.29 -16.66 -5.29
C ALA A 25 -0.16 -17.04 -6.22
N ARG A 26 0.51 -18.19 -5.97
CA ARG A 26 1.58 -18.71 -6.83
C ARG A 26 1.08 -18.96 -8.25
N ARG A 27 -0.02 -19.71 -8.42
CA ARG A 27 -0.61 -19.96 -9.76
C ARG A 27 -0.96 -18.66 -10.49
N LYS A 28 -1.49 -17.67 -9.77
CA LYS A 28 -1.83 -16.39 -10.36
C LYS A 28 -0.58 -15.59 -10.74
N ALA A 29 0.46 -15.63 -9.92
CA ALA A 29 1.75 -14.99 -10.23
C ALA A 29 2.46 -15.65 -11.42
N GLU A 30 2.41 -16.97 -11.52
CA GLU A 30 2.99 -17.73 -12.65
C GLU A 30 2.25 -17.46 -13.99
N SER A 31 0.98 -17.09 -13.93
CA SER A 31 0.21 -16.70 -15.12
C SER A 31 0.39 -15.22 -15.51
N TRP A 32 1.16 -14.46 -14.74
CA TRP A 32 1.33 -13.04 -14.99
C TRP A 32 2.23 -12.79 -16.21
N ASP A 33 1.78 -11.90 -17.08
CA ASP A 33 2.50 -11.50 -18.27
C ASP A 33 2.72 -9.98 -18.26
N ALA A 34 3.98 -9.55 -18.34
CA ALA A 34 4.35 -8.14 -18.36
C ALA A 34 3.77 -7.40 -19.57
N SER A 35 3.51 -8.10 -20.70
CA SER A 35 2.90 -7.51 -21.90
C SER A 35 1.50 -6.97 -21.64
N ILE A 36 0.77 -7.53 -20.67
CA ILE A 36 -0.55 -7.03 -20.26
C ILE A 36 -0.49 -5.57 -19.80
N LEU A 37 0.61 -5.13 -19.22
CA LEU A 37 0.79 -3.75 -18.77
C LEU A 37 0.92 -2.77 -19.94
N SER A 38 1.31 -3.25 -21.12
CA SER A 38 1.40 -2.45 -22.33
C SER A 38 0.06 -2.31 -23.07
N MET A 39 -0.95 -3.09 -22.70
CA MET A 39 -2.28 -2.97 -23.29
C MET A 39 -2.88 -1.59 -23.00
N ARG A 40 -3.55 -1.02 -24.01
CA ARG A 40 -4.10 0.33 -23.96
C ARG A 40 -5.01 0.56 -22.76
N GLU A 41 -5.81 -0.43 -22.39
CA GLU A 41 -6.74 -0.42 -21.25
C GLU A 41 -6.03 -0.42 -19.90
N ARG A 42 -4.75 -0.77 -19.89
CA ARG A 42 -3.94 -0.85 -18.67
C ARG A 42 -2.98 0.32 -18.52
N GLN A 43 -2.84 1.15 -19.57
CA GLN A 43 -2.03 2.35 -19.49
C GLN A 43 -2.66 3.34 -18.50
N CYS A 44 -1.83 4.00 -17.70
CA CYS A 44 -2.27 4.97 -16.70
C CYS A 44 -3.15 4.41 -15.56
N VAL A 45 -3.23 3.10 -15.37
CA VAL A 45 -3.88 2.52 -14.20
C VAL A 45 -2.97 2.73 -12.98
N PRO A 46 -3.46 3.40 -11.93
CA PRO A 46 -2.66 3.60 -10.72
C PRO A 46 -2.33 2.28 -10.04
N HIS A 47 -1.19 2.21 -9.39
CA HIS A 47 -0.93 1.09 -8.49
C HIS A 47 -1.84 1.14 -7.26
N VAL A 48 -2.22 -0.03 -6.79
CA VAL A 48 -2.95 -0.20 -5.55
C VAL A 48 -2.06 0.20 -4.37
N VAL A 49 -2.67 0.65 -3.28
CA VAL A 49 -1.95 1.20 -2.12
C VAL A 49 -0.93 0.23 -1.51
N THR A 50 -1.13 -1.07 -1.60
CA THR A 50 -0.16 -2.10 -1.15
C THR A 50 1.17 -2.04 -1.90
N TYR A 51 1.19 -1.41 -3.08
CA TYR A 51 2.38 -1.22 -3.91
C TYR A 51 2.83 0.26 -4.00
N ALA A 52 1.96 1.22 -3.71
CA ALA A 52 2.10 2.64 -4.09
C ALA A 52 3.38 3.35 -3.58
N TYR A 53 4.00 2.85 -2.51
CA TYR A 53 5.22 3.45 -1.92
C TYR A 53 6.49 2.67 -2.23
N ARG A 54 6.44 1.79 -3.23
CA ARG A 54 7.62 1.07 -3.74
C ARG A 54 8.21 1.86 -4.90
N GLY A 55 9.46 2.15 -4.82
CA GLY A 55 10.16 2.82 -5.91
C GLY A 55 10.87 4.11 -5.51
N PRO A 56 11.59 4.74 -6.45
CA PRO A 56 12.41 5.93 -6.21
C PRO A 56 11.52 7.15 -6.09
N THR A 57 10.95 7.38 -4.91
CA THR A 57 9.93 8.40 -4.88
C THR A 57 10.02 9.29 -3.67
N SER A 58 9.86 10.56 -3.96
CA SER A 58 9.48 11.51 -2.95
C SER A 58 8.06 11.22 -2.50
N ILE A 59 7.86 11.04 -1.22
CA ILE A 59 6.54 11.01 -0.61
C ILE A 59 6.20 12.42 -0.18
N ARG A 60 5.07 12.96 -0.66
CA ARG A 60 4.53 14.22 -0.18
C ARG A 60 3.43 13.92 0.84
N ILE A 61 3.54 14.53 2.02
CA ILE A 61 2.54 14.44 3.08
C ILE A 61 2.09 15.87 3.41
N TRP A 62 0.77 16.08 3.52
CA TRP A 62 0.20 17.36 3.98
C TRP A 62 -1.03 17.10 4.84
N THR A 63 -1.45 18.10 5.57
CA THR A 63 -2.57 18.02 6.52
C THR A 63 -3.79 18.78 5.99
N GLU A 64 -4.96 18.32 6.41
CA GLU A 64 -6.21 19.04 6.35
C GLU A 64 -6.66 19.30 7.79
N ALA A 65 -6.98 20.56 8.10
CA ALA A 65 -7.44 20.95 9.41
C ALA A 65 -8.87 21.47 9.35
N ASP A 66 -9.63 21.21 10.40
CA ASP A 66 -10.94 21.81 10.60
C ASP A 66 -10.79 23.32 10.78
N PRO A 67 -11.47 24.17 9.96
CA PRO A 67 -11.30 25.61 10.01
C PRO A 67 -11.73 26.27 11.33
N ALA A 68 -12.66 25.64 12.07
CA ALA A 68 -13.20 26.20 13.30
C ALA A 68 -12.34 25.84 14.52
N SER A 69 -11.82 24.61 14.59
CA SER A 69 -11.06 24.11 15.72
C SER A 69 -9.54 24.12 15.51
N GLY A 70 -9.08 24.20 14.26
CA GLY A 70 -7.67 24.02 13.90
C GLY A 70 -7.15 22.59 14.08
N GLN A 71 -8.00 21.65 14.44
CA GLN A 71 -7.60 20.25 14.62
C GLN A 71 -7.36 19.58 13.27
N ILE A 72 -6.32 18.74 13.20
CA ILE A 72 -6.04 17.94 12.00
C ILE A 72 -7.11 16.86 11.88
N VAL A 73 -7.89 16.91 10.80
CA VAL A 73 -8.93 15.94 10.49
C VAL A 73 -8.49 14.90 9.48
N ALA A 74 -7.45 15.19 8.70
CA ALA A 74 -6.86 14.22 7.77
C ALA A 74 -5.39 14.50 7.48
N TYR A 75 -4.67 13.44 7.16
CA TYR A 75 -3.41 13.49 6.44
C TYR A 75 -3.64 13.04 4.99
N HIS A 76 -2.99 13.71 4.07
CA HIS A 76 -2.96 13.30 2.66
C HIS A 76 -1.56 12.85 2.30
N ILE A 77 -1.45 11.74 1.59
CA ILE A 77 -0.18 11.19 1.15
C ILE A 77 -0.23 10.96 -0.36
N LEU A 78 0.80 11.41 -1.05
CA LEU A 78 1.04 11.14 -2.47
C LEU A 78 2.41 10.54 -2.64
N GLY A 79 2.47 9.34 -3.22
CA GLY A 79 3.67 8.69 -3.72
C GLY A 79 3.67 8.64 -5.24
N SER A 80 4.80 8.31 -5.85
CA SER A 80 4.98 8.41 -7.32
C SER A 80 4.08 7.50 -8.14
N TYR A 81 3.66 6.36 -7.61
CA TYR A 81 2.91 5.36 -8.38
C TYR A 81 1.44 5.23 -7.95
N GLY A 82 1.03 5.98 -6.93
CA GLY A 82 -0.31 5.94 -6.40
C GLY A 82 -1.14 7.18 -6.74
N ARG A 83 -2.40 7.15 -6.35
CA ARG A 83 -3.24 8.33 -6.26
C ARG A 83 -3.06 9.00 -4.90
N PRO A 84 -3.38 10.29 -4.77
CA PRO A 84 -3.50 10.92 -3.46
C PRO A 84 -4.41 10.07 -2.56
N ARG A 85 -3.95 9.81 -1.36
CA ARG A 85 -4.63 9.01 -0.35
C ARG A 85 -4.94 9.87 0.85
N THR A 86 -6.16 9.78 1.34
CA THR A 86 -6.59 10.46 2.57
C THR A 86 -6.59 9.47 3.72
N ILE A 87 -5.97 9.85 4.81
CA ILE A 87 -5.98 9.15 6.10
C ILE A 87 -6.80 10.00 7.07
N TRP A 88 -7.97 9.54 7.42
CA TRP A 88 -8.87 10.24 8.33
C TRP A 88 -8.42 10.09 9.77
N MET A 89 -8.38 11.22 10.51
CA MET A 89 -7.90 11.29 11.89
C MET A 89 -9.03 11.59 12.89
N ASP A 90 -10.26 11.64 12.44
CA ASP A 90 -11.44 12.03 13.23
C ASP A 90 -12.16 10.84 13.88
N GLY A 91 -11.56 9.64 13.84
CA GLY A 91 -12.12 8.44 14.48
C GLY A 91 -13.34 7.85 13.75
N ARG A 92 -13.61 8.29 12.52
CA ARG A 92 -14.74 7.72 11.75
C ARG A 92 -14.58 6.23 11.50
N PRO A 93 -15.71 5.47 11.50
CA PRO A 93 -15.66 4.04 11.21
C PRO A 93 -15.32 3.78 9.74
N HIS A 94 -14.75 2.60 9.49
CA HIS A 94 -14.60 2.11 8.12
C HIS A 94 -15.96 1.88 7.46
N PRO A 95 -16.06 2.03 6.14
CA PRO A 95 -17.30 1.79 5.41
C PRO A 95 -17.78 0.35 5.57
N SER A 96 -19.07 0.14 5.26
CA SER A 96 -19.63 -1.21 5.17
C SER A 96 -18.85 -2.07 4.15
N LYS A 97 -18.75 -3.38 4.41
CA LYS A 97 -18.08 -4.33 3.50
C LYS A 97 -18.63 -4.33 2.05
N TYR A 98 -19.77 -3.73 1.83
CA TYR A 98 -20.39 -3.58 0.49
C TYR A 98 -20.02 -2.25 -0.19
N ALA A 99 -19.27 -1.38 0.46
CA ALA A 99 -18.86 -0.12 -0.13
C ALA A 99 -17.84 -0.34 -1.28
N PRO A 100 -17.79 0.58 -2.26
CA PRO A 100 -16.89 0.45 -3.39
C PRO A 100 -15.42 0.42 -2.96
N HIS A 101 -14.65 -0.48 -3.55
CA HIS A 101 -13.20 -0.56 -3.40
C HIS A 101 -12.49 0.45 -4.31
N THR A 102 -11.43 1.05 -3.83
CA THR A 102 -10.63 2.04 -4.56
C THR A 102 -9.15 1.64 -4.63
N TRP A 103 -8.38 2.27 -5.51
CA TRP A 103 -6.94 2.04 -5.61
C TRP A 103 -6.18 2.48 -4.36
N ALA A 104 -6.64 3.54 -3.69
CA ALA A 104 -6.07 4.05 -2.45
C ALA A 104 -6.64 3.38 -1.20
N GLY A 105 -7.74 2.63 -1.32
CA GLY A 105 -8.49 2.11 -0.19
C GLY A 105 -9.23 3.19 0.59
N PHE A 106 -9.72 2.83 1.76
CA PHE A 106 -10.24 3.75 2.79
C PHE A 106 -9.36 3.63 4.02
N SER A 107 -8.83 4.75 4.51
CA SER A 107 -7.82 4.76 5.58
C SER A 107 -8.24 5.63 6.75
N THR A 108 -8.08 5.09 7.95
CA THR A 108 -8.15 5.84 9.21
C THR A 108 -6.82 5.75 9.93
N GLY A 109 -6.48 6.77 10.68
CA GLY A 109 -5.24 6.84 11.43
C GLY A 109 -5.45 7.22 12.88
N GLU A 110 -4.55 6.76 13.73
CA GLU A 110 -4.46 7.14 15.13
C GLU A 110 -3.00 7.24 15.55
N TRP A 111 -2.73 8.11 16.51
CA TRP A 111 -1.40 8.19 17.11
C TRP A 111 -1.30 7.21 18.27
N ILE A 112 -0.39 6.25 18.15
CA ILE A 112 -0.03 5.30 19.23
C ILE A 112 1.40 5.65 19.67
N GLY A 113 1.50 6.38 20.76
CA GLY A 113 2.76 6.98 21.19
C GLY A 113 3.30 7.94 20.12
N ALA A 114 4.52 7.70 19.62
CA ALA A 114 5.16 8.51 18.59
C ALA A 114 4.94 7.99 17.15
N ALA A 115 4.17 6.93 16.98
CA ALA A 115 3.88 6.32 15.69
C ALA A 115 2.46 6.68 15.21
N LEU A 116 2.34 7.17 13.99
CA LEU A 116 1.05 7.25 13.31
C LEU A 116 0.73 5.85 12.76
N THR A 117 -0.26 5.21 13.36
CA THR A 117 -0.76 3.90 12.93
C THR A 117 -1.97 4.10 12.02
N VAL A 118 -1.93 3.51 10.83
CA VAL A 118 -2.95 3.67 9.80
C VAL A 118 -3.51 2.31 9.43
N THR A 119 -4.83 2.18 9.47
CA THR A 119 -5.55 0.99 8.98
C THR A 119 -6.25 1.32 7.66
N THR A 120 -6.08 0.43 6.67
CA THR A 120 -6.67 0.60 5.33
C THR A 120 -7.46 -0.64 4.93
N THR A 121 -8.67 -0.40 4.46
CA THR A 121 -9.58 -1.41 3.93
C THR A 121 -10.12 -0.96 2.56
N HIS A 122 -11.03 -1.73 1.95
CA HIS A 122 -11.67 -1.40 0.66
C HIS A 122 -10.64 -1.15 -0.45
N ILE A 123 -9.59 -1.96 -0.46
CA ILE A 123 -8.52 -1.92 -1.45
C ILE A 123 -8.96 -2.72 -2.68
N LYS A 124 -8.80 -2.19 -3.88
CA LYS A 124 -8.99 -2.96 -5.12
C LYS A 124 -7.97 -4.07 -5.25
N THR A 125 -8.31 -5.11 -6.02
CA THR A 125 -7.33 -6.12 -6.44
C THR A 125 -6.13 -5.49 -7.13
N GLY A 126 -4.95 -6.02 -6.85
CA GLY A 126 -3.72 -5.48 -7.42
C GLY A 126 -2.53 -6.41 -7.17
N TRP A 127 -1.39 -5.83 -6.92
CA TRP A 127 -0.12 -6.55 -6.79
C TRP A 127 0.62 -6.13 -5.52
N ILE A 128 1.30 -7.08 -4.88
CA ILE A 128 2.25 -6.78 -3.80
C ILE A 128 3.63 -6.47 -4.41
N GLN A 129 4.00 -7.18 -5.47
CA GLN A 129 5.28 -7.04 -6.16
C GLN A 129 5.11 -7.08 -7.68
N ARG A 130 6.13 -6.63 -8.41
CA ARG A 130 6.13 -6.56 -9.89
C ARG A 130 6.24 -7.91 -10.59
N ASN A 131 6.47 -8.97 -9.85
CA ASN A 131 6.55 -10.35 -10.36
C ASN A 131 5.19 -11.07 -10.39
N GLY A 132 4.10 -10.32 -10.37
CA GLY A 132 2.76 -10.87 -10.50
C GLY A 132 2.12 -11.38 -9.22
N VAL A 133 2.78 -11.23 -8.06
CA VAL A 133 2.19 -11.62 -6.78
C VAL A 133 0.98 -10.74 -6.46
N PRO A 134 -0.23 -11.33 -6.39
CA PRO A 134 -1.47 -10.57 -6.29
C PRO A 134 -1.77 -10.09 -4.87
N THR A 135 -2.65 -9.08 -4.79
CA THR A 135 -3.50 -8.80 -3.63
C THR A 135 -4.96 -8.92 -4.02
N SER A 136 -5.79 -9.45 -3.10
CA SER A 136 -7.23 -9.50 -3.27
C SER A 136 -7.91 -8.21 -2.80
N ASP A 137 -9.19 -8.09 -3.09
CA ASP A 137 -10.05 -7.04 -2.55
C ASP A 137 -10.47 -7.26 -1.09
N GLN A 138 -10.16 -8.44 -0.53
CA GLN A 138 -10.31 -8.72 0.90
C GLN A 138 -9.07 -8.35 1.71
N ALA A 139 -8.02 -7.87 1.05
CA ALA A 139 -6.81 -7.45 1.71
C ALA A 139 -7.06 -6.24 2.63
N THR A 140 -6.40 -6.27 3.77
CA THR A 140 -6.28 -5.13 4.68
C THR A 140 -4.82 -4.76 4.86
N MET A 141 -4.55 -3.50 5.11
CA MET A 141 -3.19 -3.01 5.30
C MET A 141 -3.10 -2.17 6.56
N THR A 142 -2.08 -2.44 7.37
CA THR A 142 -1.71 -1.60 8.51
C THR A 142 -0.35 -0.99 8.24
N GLU A 143 -0.20 0.29 8.50
CA GLU A 143 1.05 1.02 8.35
C GLU A 143 1.38 1.76 9.63
N GLN A 144 2.66 1.79 9.96
CA GLN A 144 3.20 2.59 11.06
C GLN A 144 4.23 3.56 10.50
N PHE A 145 3.92 4.85 10.58
CA PHE A 145 4.84 5.93 10.25
C PHE A 145 5.57 6.36 11.51
N ILE A 146 6.85 6.10 11.57
CA ILE A 146 7.68 6.34 12.75
C ILE A 146 8.75 7.35 12.37
N ARG A 147 8.71 8.54 13.00
CA ARG A 147 9.74 9.54 12.81
C ARG A 147 10.93 9.28 13.72
N HIS A 148 12.11 9.28 13.13
CA HIS A 148 13.38 9.19 13.85
C HIS A 148 14.34 10.31 13.39
N GLY A 149 14.36 11.40 14.11
CA GLY A 149 15.08 12.61 13.73
C GLY A 149 14.57 13.19 12.42
N THR A 150 15.42 13.26 11.40
CA THR A 150 15.09 13.73 10.05
C THR A 150 14.59 12.60 9.13
N ARG A 151 14.61 11.37 9.59
CA ARG A 151 14.21 10.19 8.80
C ARG A 151 12.83 9.69 9.21
N MET A 152 12.18 9.02 8.28
CA MET A 152 10.92 8.31 8.52
C MET A 152 11.10 6.82 8.20
N LEU A 153 10.69 5.98 9.14
CA LEU A 153 10.52 4.56 8.94
C LEU A 153 9.05 4.28 8.71
N LEU A 154 8.73 3.60 7.63
CA LEU A 154 7.39 3.10 7.34
C LEU A 154 7.42 1.57 7.44
N VAL A 155 6.66 1.03 8.37
CA VAL A 155 6.39 -0.41 8.47
C VAL A 155 5.01 -0.67 7.88
N THR A 156 4.93 -1.53 6.87
CA THR A 156 3.68 -1.91 6.22
C THR A 156 3.42 -3.39 6.46
N THR A 157 2.24 -3.72 6.95
CA THR A 157 1.75 -5.09 7.10
C THR A 157 0.51 -5.28 6.22
N VAL A 158 0.55 -6.25 5.33
CA VAL A 158 -0.59 -6.62 4.49
C VAL A 158 -1.11 -7.97 4.93
N ASN A 159 -2.40 -8.04 5.26
CA ASN A 159 -3.14 -9.26 5.52
C ASN A 159 -4.06 -9.52 4.33
N ASP A 160 -3.95 -10.70 3.72
CA ASP A 160 -4.80 -11.10 2.60
C ASP A 160 -5.22 -12.57 2.79
N PRO A 161 -6.48 -12.82 3.21
CA PRO A 161 -6.93 -14.17 3.50
C PRO A 161 -7.05 -15.06 2.25
N ILE A 162 -7.01 -14.46 1.05
CA ILE A 162 -7.14 -15.19 -0.22
C ILE A 162 -5.77 -15.65 -0.73
N TYR A 163 -4.72 -14.84 -0.56
CA TYR A 163 -3.45 -15.06 -1.23
C TYR A 163 -2.25 -15.27 -0.30
N LEU A 164 -2.37 -14.89 0.98
CA LEU A 164 -1.28 -15.03 1.94
C LEU A 164 -1.59 -16.09 2.99
N VAL A 165 -0.56 -16.83 3.42
CA VAL A 165 -0.64 -17.81 4.53
C VAL A 165 -0.35 -17.16 5.89
N GLU A 166 0.33 -16.01 5.86
CA GLU A 166 0.63 -15.16 7.03
C GLU A 166 0.79 -13.71 6.56
N PRO A 167 0.77 -12.72 7.46
CA PRO A 167 0.93 -11.32 7.09
C PRO A 167 2.25 -11.05 6.36
N PHE A 168 2.18 -10.35 5.24
CA PHE A 168 3.36 -9.83 4.56
C PHE A 168 3.80 -8.52 5.21
N VAL A 169 5.02 -8.49 5.75
CA VAL A 169 5.58 -7.30 6.42
C VAL A 169 6.73 -6.73 5.61
N ARG A 170 6.73 -5.43 5.45
CA ARG A 170 7.77 -4.69 4.74
C ARG A 170 8.12 -3.41 5.49
N THR A 171 9.41 -3.04 5.46
CA THR A 171 9.90 -1.75 5.96
C THR A 171 10.46 -0.90 4.84
N LEU A 172 10.21 0.41 4.90
CA LEU A 172 10.78 1.40 4.00
C LEU A 172 11.41 2.52 4.84
N ARG A 173 12.63 2.91 4.49
CA ARG A 173 13.31 4.06 5.09
C ARG A 173 13.36 5.19 4.07
N ASN A 174 12.80 6.33 4.44
CA ASN A 174 12.90 7.57 3.69
C ASN A 174 13.82 8.54 4.43
N ALA A 175 14.74 9.12 3.72
CA ALA A 175 15.64 10.15 4.22
C ALA A 175 15.04 11.54 4.01
#